data_1252d229a64ba3c18ef06274ba7a63d6
#
_entry.id   1252d229a64ba3c18ef06274ba7a63d6
#
_cell.length_a   1.000
_cell.length_b   1.000
_cell.length_c   1.000
_cell.angle_alpha   90.00
_cell.angle_beta   90.00
_cell.angle_gamma   90.00
#
_symmetry.space_group_name_H-M   'P 1'
#
loop_
_entity.id
_entity.type
_entity.pdbx_description
1 polymer ?
#
loop_
_entity_poly.entity_id
_entity_poly.type
_entity_poly.pdbx_seq_one_letter_code
_entity_poly.pdbx_strand_id
1 'polypeptide(L)'
;MKKLFFATIIAIFSVLCMADTPQQSYIEKYSALAVEEMYRSGVPASITLAQGLLESGYGLSELAVKGNNHFGIKCHNAWTGAKVYHDDDRKDECFRKYDSPEE
;
A
#
# COMPACT_ATOMS: atom_id res chain seq x y z
N MET A 1 17.82 6.72 42.47
CA MET A 1 16.42 6.98 42.08
C MET A 1 16.32 7.76 40.80
N LYS A 2 17.05 8.84 40.61
CA LYS A 2 16.97 9.67 39.38
C LYS A 2 17.31 8.88 38.11
N LYS A 3 18.27 7.95 38.15
CA LYS A 3 18.66 7.13 36.98
C LYS A 3 17.58 6.13 36.56
N LEU A 4 16.88 5.51 37.52
CA LEU A 4 15.79 4.57 37.27
C LEU A 4 14.58 5.25 36.64
N PHE A 5 14.22 6.44 37.12
CA PHE A 5 13.12 7.24 36.59
C PHE A 5 13.39 7.63 35.12
N PHE A 6 14.62 8.03 34.81
CA PHE A 6 15.00 8.42 33.46
C PHE A 6 14.96 7.24 32.48
N ALA A 7 15.42 6.05 32.92
CA ALA A 7 15.36 4.83 32.12
C ALA A 7 13.90 4.41 31.79
N THR A 8 13.00 4.56 32.74
CA THR A 8 11.57 4.25 32.56
C THR A 8 10.94 5.15 31.50
N ILE A 9 11.23 6.45 31.52
CA ILE A 9 10.73 7.39 30.52
C ILE A 9 11.23 7.05 29.12
N ILE A 10 12.50 6.72 28.97
CA ILE A 10 13.09 6.32 27.68
C ILE A 10 12.42 5.06 27.14
N ALA A 11 12.17 4.06 27.98
CA ALA A 11 11.51 2.83 27.61
C ALA A 11 10.09 3.06 27.09
N ILE A 12 9.30 3.91 27.76
CA ILE A 12 7.94 4.29 27.34
C ILE A 12 7.97 5.01 25.99
N PHE A 13 8.90 5.94 25.81
CA PHE A 13 9.06 6.67 24.56
C PHE A 13 9.43 5.74 23.40
N SER A 14 10.32 4.77 23.63
CA SER A 14 10.70 3.77 22.63
C SER A 14 9.52 2.91 22.20
N VAL A 15 8.67 2.47 23.13
CA VAL A 15 7.46 1.69 22.83
C VAL A 15 6.49 2.49 21.98
N LEU A 16 6.27 3.77 22.29
CA LEU A 16 5.40 4.65 21.51
C LEU A 16 5.95 4.88 20.09
N CYS A 17 7.27 5.01 19.93
CA CYS A 17 7.91 5.19 18.62
C CYS A 17 7.88 3.91 17.75
N MET A 18 7.67 2.73 18.35
CA MET A 18 7.60 1.45 17.61
C MET A 18 6.19 1.11 17.13
N ALA A 19 5.17 1.87 17.52
CA ALA A 19 3.80 1.65 17.06
C ALA A 19 3.66 2.08 15.60
N ASP A 20 3.36 1.11 14.71
CA ASP A 20 3.19 1.37 13.29
C ASP A 20 1.85 2.05 12.99
N THR A 21 1.88 3.06 12.12
CA THR A 21 0.71 3.63 11.50
C THR A 21 0.32 2.80 10.26
N PRO A 22 -0.91 2.91 9.74
CA PRO A 22 -1.28 2.27 8.47
C PRO A 22 -0.34 2.64 7.32
N GLN A 23 0.13 3.89 7.27
CA GLN A 23 1.08 4.36 6.27
C GLN A 23 2.42 3.65 6.39
N GLN A 24 2.96 3.55 7.59
CA GLN A 24 4.22 2.87 7.84
C GLN A 24 4.14 1.38 7.51
N SER A 25 3.05 0.73 7.89
CA SER A 25 2.82 -0.69 7.58
C SER A 25 2.78 -0.93 6.08
N TYR A 26 2.13 -0.07 5.32
CA TYR A 26 2.10 -0.15 3.85
C TYR A 26 3.50 0.02 3.25
N ILE A 27 4.24 1.01 3.70
CA ILE A 27 5.60 1.29 3.21
C ILE A 27 6.53 0.10 3.51
N GLU A 28 6.50 -0.44 4.72
CA GLU A 28 7.32 -1.59 5.09
C GLU A 28 7.01 -2.81 4.23
N LYS A 29 5.73 -3.06 3.99
CA LYS A 29 5.28 -4.22 3.21
C LYS A 29 5.68 -4.14 1.74
N TYR A 30 5.65 -2.97 1.14
CA TYR A 30 5.82 -2.81 -0.30
C TYR A 30 7.10 -2.09 -0.74
N SER A 31 7.96 -1.68 0.19
CA SER A 31 9.18 -0.94 -0.14
C SER A 31 10.15 -1.73 -1.04
N ALA A 32 10.38 -3.00 -0.74
CA ALA A 32 11.25 -3.83 -1.57
C ALA A 32 10.72 -3.97 -2.98
N LEU A 33 9.41 -4.17 -3.13
CA LEU A 33 8.74 -4.27 -4.43
C LEU A 33 8.85 -2.95 -5.21
N ALA A 34 8.68 -1.80 -4.55
CA ALA A 34 8.81 -0.51 -5.18
C ALA A 34 10.24 -0.24 -5.67
N VAL A 35 11.25 -0.70 -4.92
CA VAL A 35 12.64 -0.60 -5.33
C VAL A 35 12.92 -1.49 -6.56
N GLU A 36 12.42 -2.72 -6.58
CA GLU A 36 12.51 -3.58 -7.77
C GLU A 36 11.89 -2.92 -8.99
N GLU A 37 10.71 -2.35 -8.82
CA GLU A 37 9.99 -1.66 -9.89
C GLU A 37 10.76 -0.42 -10.38
N MET A 38 11.46 0.27 -9.50
CA MET A 38 12.32 1.39 -9.86
C MET A 38 13.43 0.96 -10.82
N TYR A 39 14.07 -0.17 -10.55
CA TYR A 39 15.11 -0.71 -11.45
C TYR A 39 14.53 -1.15 -12.79
N ARG A 40 13.31 -1.66 -12.80
CA ARG A 40 12.64 -2.11 -14.02
C ARG A 40 12.15 -0.95 -14.90
N SER A 41 11.51 0.04 -14.29
CA SER A 41 10.77 1.11 -15.01
C SER A 41 11.47 2.46 -15.02
N GLY A 42 12.41 2.69 -14.10
CA GLY A 42 13.03 4.00 -13.92
C GLY A 42 12.21 4.97 -13.05
N VAL A 43 11.03 4.57 -12.60
CA VAL A 43 10.21 5.40 -11.71
C VAL A 43 10.76 5.31 -10.29
N PRO A 44 11.03 6.46 -9.60
CA PRO A 44 11.53 6.43 -8.24
C PRO A 44 10.60 5.66 -7.29
N ALA A 45 11.19 4.84 -6.42
CA ALA A 45 10.44 4.00 -5.47
C ALA A 45 9.49 4.82 -4.60
N SER A 46 9.91 6.02 -4.18
CA SER A 46 9.09 6.94 -3.38
C SER A 46 7.81 7.35 -4.09
N ILE A 47 7.84 7.54 -5.40
CA ILE A 47 6.67 7.90 -6.20
C ILE A 47 5.70 6.72 -6.29
N THR A 48 6.20 5.52 -6.58
CA THR A 48 5.38 4.30 -6.64
C THR A 48 4.71 4.02 -5.29
N LEU A 49 5.46 4.14 -4.19
CA LEU A 49 4.90 3.97 -2.84
C LEU A 49 3.84 5.02 -2.50
N ALA A 50 4.10 6.28 -2.80
CA ALA A 50 3.16 7.36 -2.51
C ALA A 50 1.84 7.18 -3.29
N GLN A 51 1.92 6.88 -4.58
CA GLN A 51 0.74 6.62 -5.40
C GLN A 51 -0.03 5.40 -4.93
N GLY A 52 0.65 4.29 -4.68
CA GLY A 52 0.02 3.07 -4.19
C GLY A 52 -0.66 3.28 -2.84
N LEU A 53 -0.02 3.99 -1.93
CA LEU A 53 -0.56 4.31 -0.61
C LEU A 53 -1.83 5.14 -0.70
N LEU A 54 -1.82 6.20 -1.49
CA LEU A 54 -2.96 7.11 -1.63
C LEU A 54 -4.12 6.47 -2.40
N GLU A 55 -3.84 5.82 -3.52
CA GLU A 55 -4.88 5.27 -4.40
C GLU A 55 -5.48 3.98 -3.86
N SER A 56 -4.76 3.23 -3.03
CA SER A 56 -5.25 2.00 -2.42
C SER A 56 -5.83 2.20 -1.01
N GLY A 57 -5.87 3.43 -0.50
CA GLY A 57 -6.27 3.70 0.89
C GLY A 57 -5.41 2.91 1.86
N TYR A 58 -4.12 3.03 1.77
CA TYR A 58 -3.11 2.30 2.56
C TYR A 58 -3.17 0.77 2.37
N GLY A 59 -3.60 0.32 1.19
CA GLY A 59 -3.78 -1.10 0.90
C GLY A 59 -5.06 -1.70 1.49
N LEU A 60 -5.94 -0.89 2.06
CA LEU A 60 -7.15 -1.35 2.75
C LEU A 60 -8.41 -1.19 1.90
N SER A 61 -8.34 -0.57 0.73
CA SER A 61 -9.48 -0.39 -0.16
C SER A 61 -10.01 -1.73 -0.66
N GLU A 62 -11.28 -1.76 -1.07
CA GLU A 62 -11.89 -2.97 -1.62
C GLU A 62 -11.14 -3.47 -2.85
N LEU A 63 -10.72 -2.59 -3.74
CA LEU A 63 -9.94 -2.95 -4.92
C LEU A 63 -8.57 -3.52 -4.57
N ALA A 64 -7.90 -2.98 -3.55
CA ALA A 64 -6.60 -3.50 -3.10
C ALA A 64 -6.74 -4.88 -2.46
N VAL A 65 -7.73 -5.07 -1.59
CA VAL A 65 -7.93 -6.31 -0.83
C VAL A 65 -8.48 -7.44 -1.71
N LYS A 66 -9.54 -7.18 -2.45
CA LYS A 66 -10.21 -8.20 -3.28
C LYS A 66 -9.54 -8.39 -4.64
N GLY A 67 -9.00 -7.34 -5.22
CA GLY A 67 -8.47 -7.35 -6.57
C GLY A 67 -6.95 -7.25 -6.66
N ASN A 68 -6.24 -7.08 -5.57
CA ASN A 68 -4.80 -6.76 -5.58
C ASN A 68 -4.49 -5.58 -6.49
N ASN A 69 -5.46 -4.69 -6.68
CA ASN A 69 -5.42 -3.57 -7.62
C ASN A 69 -5.23 -2.27 -6.84
N HIS A 70 -3.99 -1.96 -6.52
CA HIS A 70 -3.64 -0.82 -5.68
C HIS A 70 -3.75 0.53 -6.41
N PHE A 71 -3.69 0.55 -7.72
CA PHE A 71 -3.68 1.77 -8.54
C PHE A 71 -5.02 2.05 -9.22
N GLY A 72 -6.05 1.25 -8.96
CA GLY A 72 -7.36 1.45 -9.55
C GLY A 72 -7.36 1.29 -11.07
N ILE A 73 -6.67 0.27 -11.58
CA ILE A 73 -6.57 0.04 -13.03
C ILE A 73 -7.87 -0.56 -13.54
N LYS A 74 -8.53 0.17 -14.43
CA LYS A 74 -9.78 -0.28 -15.07
C LYS A 74 -9.50 -1.36 -16.13
N CYS A 75 -10.53 -2.18 -16.41
CA CYS A 75 -10.40 -3.28 -17.37
C CYS A 75 -10.07 -2.81 -18.77
N HIS A 76 -10.69 -1.74 -19.22
CA HIS A 76 -10.67 -1.32 -20.62
C HIS A 76 -11.08 -2.49 -21.55
N ASN A 77 -10.99 -2.30 -22.85
CA ASN A 77 -11.47 -3.30 -23.82
C ASN A 77 -10.49 -4.48 -24.01
N ALA A 78 -9.23 -4.30 -23.64
CA ALA A 78 -8.19 -5.28 -23.90
C ALA A 78 -7.93 -6.27 -22.76
N TRP A 79 -8.51 -6.06 -21.59
CA TRP A 79 -8.25 -6.93 -20.44
C TRP A 79 -9.05 -8.22 -20.50
N THR A 80 -8.36 -9.35 -20.52
CA THR A 80 -8.95 -10.69 -20.56
C THR A 80 -8.78 -11.46 -19.26
N GLY A 81 -8.08 -10.91 -18.28
CA GLY A 81 -7.85 -11.52 -16.97
C GLY A 81 -9.04 -11.42 -16.05
N ALA A 82 -8.84 -11.81 -14.78
CA ALA A 82 -9.86 -11.72 -13.74
C ALA A 82 -10.29 -10.28 -13.49
N LYS A 83 -11.53 -10.10 -13.05
CA LYS A 83 -12.17 -8.79 -12.89
C LYS A 83 -12.83 -8.67 -11.52
N VAL A 84 -12.88 -7.43 -11.04
CA VAL A 84 -13.66 -7.04 -9.87
C VAL A 84 -14.49 -5.82 -10.25
N TYR A 85 -15.73 -5.74 -9.76
CA TYR A 85 -16.63 -4.63 -10.06
C TYR A 85 -16.78 -3.73 -8.84
N HIS A 86 -16.70 -2.43 -9.05
CA HIS A 86 -16.74 -1.44 -7.98
C HIS A 86 -17.34 -0.14 -8.52
N ASP A 87 -18.10 0.55 -7.66
CA ASP A 87 -18.67 1.84 -8.02
C ASP A 87 -17.58 2.93 -8.00
N ASP A 88 -17.45 3.66 -9.10
CA ASP A 88 -16.52 4.77 -9.22
C ASP A 88 -17.23 5.88 -10.00
N ASP A 89 -16.72 6.33 -11.15
CA ASP A 89 -17.41 7.30 -12.02
C ASP A 89 -18.77 6.77 -12.51
N ARG A 90 -18.86 5.45 -12.62
CA ARG A 90 -20.08 4.73 -12.97
C ARG A 90 -20.35 3.64 -11.93
N LYS A 91 -21.61 3.22 -11.83
CA LYS A 91 -21.98 2.08 -11.02
C LYS A 91 -21.46 0.78 -11.66
N ASP A 92 -20.95 -0.14 -10.84
CA ASP A 92 -20.42 -1.46 -11.26
C ASP A 92 -19.38 -1.35 -12.37
N GLU A 93 -18.44 -0.42 -12.23
CA GLU A 93 -17.34 -0.26 -13.17
C GLU A 93 -16.34 -1.43 -13.03
N CYS A 94 -15.81 -1.88 -14.18
CA CYS A 94 -14.89 -3.01 -14.22
C CYS A 94 -13.46 -2.59 -13.89
N PHE A 95 -12.87 -3.26 -12.91
CA PHE A 95 -11.46 -3.11 -12.55
C PHE A 95 -10.72 -4.43 -12.71
N ARG A 96 -9.45 -4.36 -13.04
CA ARG A 96 -8.59 -5.53 -13.17
C ARG A 96 -8.37 -6.18 -11.82
N LYS A 97 -8.43 -7.49 -11.78
CA LYS A 97 -8.07 -8.29 -10.61
C LYS A 97 -6.80 -9.03 -10.89
N TYR A 98 -5.84 -8.94 -9.98
CA TYR A 98 -4.54 -9.59 -10.06
C TYR A 98 -4.42 -10.68 -9.00
N ASP A 99 -3.56 -11.67 -9.24
CA ASP A 99 -3.30 -12.74 -8.27
C ASP A 99 -2.46 -12.24 -7.09
N SER A 100 -1.65 -11.21 -7.32
CA SER A 100 -0.83 -10.58 -6.29
C SER A 100 -0.64 -9.10 -6.58
N PRO A 101 -0.25 -8.28 -5.58
CA PRO A 101 0.02 -6.87 -5.80
C PRO A 101 1.20 -6.59 -6.74
N GLU A 102 2.08 -7.57 -6.96
CA GLU A 102 3.25 -7.43 -7.84
C GLU A 102 2.88 -7.38 -9.33
N GLU A 103 1.74 -7.92 -9.70
CA GLU A 103 1.29 -7.89 -11.08
C GLU A 103 0.81 -6.49 -11.48
#